data_ffd017e814a9c9c74ba6a5f4dfc9a04e
#
_entry.id   ffd017e814a9c9c74ba6a5f4dfc9a04e
#
_cell.length_a   1.000
_cell.length_b   1.000
_cell.length_c   1.000
_cell.angle_alpha   90.00
_cell.angle_beta   90.00
_cell.angle_gamma   90.00
#
_symmetry.space_group_name_H-M   'P 1'
#
loop_
_entity.id
_entity.type
_entity.pdbx_description
1 polymer ?
#
loop_
_entity_poly.entity_id
_entity_poly.type
_entity_poly.pdbx_seq_one_letter_code
_entity_poly.pdbx_strand_id
1 'polypeptide(L)'
;DSSLAIGETKVGQKGRQGIEEKTYEITLVDGKKVKKTLIESNVIKKKRDKIINYGTKILSGKPAGLKYKQKFTHVRAVSYHFDGNPRGAYGMPCEYGTCAVDRDLIPLGSLLYIEGYGYAIANDVGGAIKGKTVDLYMERAVQCGIWGARWTTVYVIN
;
A
#
# COMPACT_ATOMS: atom_id res chain seq x y z
N ASP A 1 10.05 -7.21 5.80
CA ASP A 1 11.37 -7.64 5.31
C ASP A 1 12.33 -6.45 5.34
N SER A 2 13.35 -6.53 6.21
CA SER A 2 14.34 -5.46 6.40
C SER A 2 15.41 -5.39 5.30
N SER A 3 15.42 -6.35 4.38
CA SER A 3 16.31 -6.31 3.21
C SER A 3 15.73 -5.50 2.05
N LEU A 4 14.39 -5.31 2.04
CA LEU A 4 13.67 -4.55 1.03
C LEU A 4 13.46 -3.11 1.49
N ALA A 5 13.58 -2.15 0.57
CA ALA A 5 13.23 -0.77 0.86
C ALA A 5 11.72 -0.62 1.14
N ILE A 6 11.35 0.38 1.94
CA ILE A 6 9.95 0.71 2.16
C ILE A 6 9.30 1.02 0.80
N GLY A 7 8.09 0.45 0.55
CA GLY A 7 7.43 0.51 -0.77
C GLY A 7 7.74 -0.67 -1.70
N GLU A 8 8.82 -1.41 -1.46
CA GLU A 8 9.08 -2.64 -2.22
C GLU A 8 8.32 -3.84 -1.63
N THR A 9 7.96 -4.77 -2.51
CA THR A 9 7.30 -6.02 -2.11
C THR A 9 7.95 -7.23 -2.76
N LYS A 10 7.89 -8.37 -2.08
CA LYS A 10 8.37 -9.65 -2.58
C LYS A 10 7.38 -10.76 -2.23
N VAL A 11 7.10 -11.65 -3.19
CA VAL A 11 6.29 -12.84 -2.91
C VAL A 11 7.13 -13.82 -2.11
N GLY A 12 6.82 -13.96 -0.82
CA GLY A 12 7.46 -14.93 0.09
C GLY A 12 6.93 -16.35 -0.14
N GLN A 13 5.64 -16.48 -0.44
CA GLN A 13 5.00 -17.77 -0.74
C GLN A 13 3.91 -17.59 -1.81
N LYS A 14 3.95 -18.41 -2.85
CA LYS A 14 2.85 -18.49 -3.83
C LYS A 14 1.64 -19.17 -3.20
N GLY A 15 0.47 -18.54 -3.33
CA GLY A 15 -0.82 -19.13 -2.95
C GLY A 15 -1.21 -20.30 -3.86
N ARG A 16 -2.06 -21.15 -3.34
CA ARG A 16 -2.66 -22.27 -4.08
C ARG A 16 -4.06 -22.53 -3.56
N GLN A 17 -5.04 -22.64 -4.46
CA GLN A 17 -6.39 -23.04 -4.08
C GLN A 17 -6.41 -24.47 -3.58
N GLY A 18 -7.25 -24.73 -2.58
CA GLY A 18 -7.58 -26.06 -2.12
C GLY A 18 -8.63 -26.70 -3.04
N ILE A 19 -8.72 -28.02 -2.98
CA ILE A 19 -9.77 -28.81 -3.63
C ILE A 19 -10.41 -29.66 -2.56
N GLU A 20 -11.70 -29.53 -2.42
CA GLU A 20 -12.55 -30.34 -1.53
C GLU A 20 -13.60 -31.05 -2.38
N GLU A 21 -13.65 -32.37 -2.25
CA GLU A 21 -14.66 -33.21 -2.86
C GLU A 21 -15.79 -33.41 -1.86
N LYS A 22 -17.04 -33.22 -2.31
CA LYS A 22 -18.23 -33.40 -1.50
C LYS A 22 -19.20 -34.34 -2.19
N THR A 23 -19.52 -35.45 -1.54
CA THR A 23 -20.53 -36.42 -1.99
C THR A 23 -21.86 -36.12 -1.31
N TYR A 24 -22.89 -36.04 -2.13
CA TYR A 24 -24.25 -35.75 -1.65
C TYR A 24 -25.20 -36.83 -2.07
N GLU A 25 -26.08 -37.22 -1.15
CA GLU A 25 -27.32 -37.95 -1.46
C GLU A 25 -28.40 -36.95 -1.88
N ILE A 26 -29.08 -37.25 -2.98
CA ILE A 26 -30.17 -36.42 -3.50
C ILE A 26 -31.43 -37.29 -3.56
N THR A 27 -32.45 -36.89 -2.82
CA THR A 27 -33.79 -37.52 -2.87
C THR A 27 -34.62 -36.79 -3.92
N LEU A 28 -35.20 -37.56 -4.84
CA LEU A 28 -36.12 -37.07 -5.87
C LEU A 28 -37.54 -37.61 -5.60
N VAL A 29 -38.56 -36.75 -5.77
CA VAL A 29 -39.97 -37.11 -5.80
C VAL A 29 -40.55 -36.53 -7.09
N ASP A 30 -41.16 -37.37 -7.89
CA ASP A 30 -41.70 -37.03 -9.23
C ASP A 30 -40.68 -36.31 -10.11
N GLY A 31 -39.41 -36.76 -10.05
CA GLY A 31 -38.29 -36.17 -10.79
C GLY A 31 -37.79 -34.83 -10.23
N LYS A 32 -38.38 -34.29 -9.18
CA LYS A 32 -37.99 -33.04 -8.53
C LYS A 32 -37.12 -33.32 -7.31
N LYS A 33 -36.04 -32.56 -7.17
CA LYS A 33 -35.14 -32.63 -6.02
C LYS A 33 -35.84 -32.07 -4.77
N VAL A 34 -36.07 -32.94 -3.77
CA VAL A 34 -36.74 -32.56 -2.51
C VAL A 34 -35.75 -32.47 -1.33
N LYS A 35 -34.64 -33.22 -1.40
CA LYS A 35 -33.62 -33.21 -0.33
C LYS A 35 -32.21 -33.38 -0.88
N LYS A 36 -31.24 -32.72 -0.26
CA LYS A 36 -29.82 -32.89 -0.51
C LYS A 36 -29.11 -33.03 0.83
N THR A 37 -28.50 -34.18 1.09
CA THR A 37 -27.77 -34.48 2.32
C THR A 37 -26.30 -34.67 1.99
N LEU A 38 -25.37 -33.99 2.70
CA LEU A 38 -23.95 -34.22 2.57
C LEU A 38 -23.62 -35.58 3.22
N ILE A 39 -23.06 -36.51 2.46
CA ILE A 39 -22.64 -37.83 2.92
C ILE A 39 -21.18 -37.82 3.35
N GLU A 40 -20.32 -37.17 2.52
CA GLU A 40 -18.88 -37.21 2.71
C GLU A 40 -18.26 -35.92 2.23
N SER A 41 -17.17 -35.50 2.89
CA SER A 41 -16.35 -34.35 2.47
C SER A 41 -14.87 -34.68 2.67
N ASN A 42 -14.14 -34.73 1.57
CA ASN A 42 -12.71 -35.08 1.54
C ASN A 42 -11.88 -33.91 1.01
N VAL A 43 -10.87 -33.47 1.74
CA VAL A 43 -9.90 -32.47 1.27
C VAL A 43 -8.86 -33.15 0.40
N ILE A 44 -9.02 -33.07 -0.92
CA ILE A 44 -8.08 -33.63 -1.92
C ILE A 44 -6.79 -32.85 -1.93
N LYS A 45 -6.88 -31.50 -1.79
CA LYS A 45 -5.74 -30.62 -1.79
C LYS A 45 -5.94 -29.46 -0.82
N LYS A 46 -5.04 -29.32 0.15
CA LYS A 46 -5.11 -28.20 1.11
C LYS A 46 -4.80 -26.87 0.41
N LYS A 47 -5.57 -25.83 0.70
CA LYS A 47 -5.26 -24.47 0.30
C LYS A 47 -3.92 -24.03 0.90
N ARG A 48 -3.25 -23.12 0.22
CA ARG A 48 -2.05 -22.45 0.73
C ARG A 48 -2.18 -20.96 0.45
N ASP A 49 -2.07 -20.14 1.49
CA ASP A 49 -2.22 -18.70 1.35
C ASP A 49 -0.99 -18.09 0.66
N LYS A 50 -1.20 -17.04 -0.13
CA LYS A 50 -0.13 -16.22 -0.68
C LYS A 50 0.43 -15.34 0.42
N ILE A 51 1.77 -15.31 0.56
CA ILE A 51 2.47 -14.42 1.49
C ILE A 51 3.20 -13.37 0.67
N ILE A 52 2.94 -12.10 0.99
CA ILE A 52 3.66 -10.96 0.42
C ILE A 52 4.46 -10.32 1.55
N ASN A 53 5.77 -10.22 1.37
CA ASN A 53 6.67 -9.50 2.27
C ASN A 53 6.74 -8.05 1.80
N TYR A 54 6.56 -7.12 2.73
CA TYR A 54 6.69 -5.68 2.50
C TYR A 54 8.04 -5.20 3.02
N GLY A 55 8.68 -4.30 2.28
CA GLY A 55 9.92 -3.66 2.68
C GLY A 55 9.74 -2.77 3.91
N THR A 56 10.74 -2.76 4.77
CA THR A 56 10.80 -1.94 6.00
C THR A 56 12.08 -1.13 6.10
N LYS A 57 13.01 -1.26 5.15
CA LYS A 57 14.27 -0.52 5.12
C LYS A 57 14.02 0.91 4.67
N ILE A 58 14.36 1.87 5.50
CA ILE A 58 14.33 3.28 5.15
C ILE A 58 15.70 3.65 4.56
N LEU A 59 15.68 4.14 3.31
CA LEU A 59 16.88 4.59 2.62
C LEU A 59 17.22 6.02 3.02
N SER A 60 18.50 6.36 3.10
CA SER A 60 18.98 7.72 3.36
C SER A 60 19.55 8.36 2.10
N GLY A 61 19.50 9.69 2.04
CA GLY A 61 20.04 10.46 0.94
C GLY A 61 19.15 10.50 -0.30
N LYS A 62 19.64 11.12 -1.35
CA LYS A 62 18.97 11.23 -2.65
C LYS A 62 19.74 10.46 -3.73
N PRO A 63 19.09 10.04 -4.83
CA PRO A 63 19.78 9.44 -5.97
C PRO A 63 20.87 10.38 -6.51
N ALA A 64 22.01 9.79 -6.92
CA ALA A 64 23.05 10.52 -7.61
C ALA A 64 22.49 11.17 -8.89
N GLY A 65 22.86 12.43 -9.15
CA GLY A 65 22.40 13.16 -10.34
C GLY A 65 20.94 13.61 -10.32
N LEU A 66 20.19 13.45 -9.21
CA LEU A 66 18.82 13.95 -9.11
C LEU A 66 18.78 15.47 -9.40
N LYS A 67 18.10 15.84 -10.49
CA LYS A 67 17.80 17.24 -10.81
C LYS A 67 16.49 17.63 -10.13
N TYR A 68 16.42 18.82 -9.60
CA TYR A 68 15.23 19.36 -8.92
C TYR A 68 15.18 20.88 -9.08
N LYS A 69 13.97 21.44 -9.02
CA LYS A 69 13.71 22.88 -9.08
C LYS A 69 13.80 23.53 -7.71
N GLN A 70 13.35 22.80 -6.67
CA GLN A 70 13.27 23.32 -5.31
C GLN A 70 13.61 22.25 -4.28
N LYS A 71 14.20 22.67 -3.16
CA LYS A 71 14.57 21.81 -2.04
C LYS A 71 14.04 22.39 -0.74
N PHE A 72 13.34 21.57 0.01
CA PHE A 72 12.89 21.89 1.37
C PHE A 72 13.63 20.98 2.36
N THR A 73 14.35 21.60 3.30
CA THR A 73 14.97 20.91 4.43
C THR A 73 14.13 21.07 5.68
N HIS A 74 14.33 20.19 6.66
CA HIS A 74 13.56 20.16 7.91
C HIS A 74 12.04 20.13 7.62
N VAL A 75 11.63 19.21 6.78
CA VAL A 75 10.22 18.92 6.50
C VAL A 75 9.77 17.85 7.49
N ARG A 76 8.67 18.10 8.20
CA ARG A 76 8.04 17.11 9.06
C ARG A 76 7.27 16.13 8.19
N ALA A 77 7.75 14.89 8.10
CA ALA A 77 7.08 13.82 7.36
C ALA A 77 6.39 12.87 8.32
N VAL A 78 5.09 12.77 8.20
CA VAL A 78 4.24 11.78 8.85
C VAL A 78 3.74 10.78 7.83
N SER A 79 2.94 9.81 8.21
CA SER A 79 2.42 8.82 7.28
C SER A 79 1.02 8.38 7.63
N TYR A 80 0.27 7.98 6.62
CA TYR A 80 -1.10 7.52 6.74
C TYR A 80 -1.35 6.28 5.88
N HIS A 81 -2.44 5.59 6.21
CA HIS A 81 -2.93 4.42 5.47
C HIS A 81 -4.45 4.42 5.51
N PHE A 82 -5.07 4.03 4.42
CA PHE A 82 -6.49 3.72 4.35
C PHE A 82 -6.71 2.35 3.72
N ASP A 83 -7.65 1.60 4.27
CA ASP A 83 -8.17 0.41 3.61
C ASP A 83 -9.08 0.80 2.43
N GLY A 84 -9.09 -0.02 1.41
CA GLY A 84 -9.86 0.24 0.20
C GLY A 84 -9.04 0.89 -0.91
N ASN A 85 -9.67 1.74 -1.71
CA ASN A 85 -9.04 2.38 -2.86
C ASN A 85 -9.35 3.91 -2.85
N PRO A 86 -8.81 4.65 -1.87
CA PRO A 86 -9.07 6.08 -1.75
C PRO A 86 -8.44 6.87 -2.91
N ARG A 87 -8.97 8.07 -3.16
CA ARG A 87 -8.40 9.02 -4.10
C ARG A 87 -7.94 10.26 -3.37
N GLY A 88 -6.78 10.77 -3.76
CA GLY A 88 -6.27 12.04 -3.26
C GLY A 88 -6.99 13.24 -3.88
N ALA A 89 -6.72 14.43 -3.35
CA ALA A 89 -7.32 15.68 -3.78
C ALA A 89 -7.00 16.06 -5.25
N TYR A 90 -5.90 15.57 -5.79
CA TYR A 90 -5.54 15.71 -7.22
C TYR A 90 -6.35 14.75 -8.12
N GLY A 91 -7.03 13.75 -7.52
CA GLY A 91 -7.91 12.81 -8.23
C GLY A 91 -7.29 11.47 -8.59
N MET A 92 -6.00 11.25 -8.35
CA MET A 92 -5.34 9.97 -8.57
C MET A 92 -5.64 9.00 -7.41
N PRO A 93 -5.59 7.67 -7.65
CA PRO A 93 -5.63 6.69 -6.57
C PRO A 93 -4.52 6.95 -5.55
N CYS A 94 -4.79 6.71 -4.26
CA CYS A 94 -3.76 6.72 -3.24
C CYS A 94 -3.09 5.36 -3.20
N GLU A 95 -1.82 5.34 -3.56
CA GLU A 95 -0.93 4.19 -3.55
C GLU A 95 0.44 4.63 -3.03
N TYR A 96 1.37 3.69 -2.83
CA TYR A 96 2.73 4.06 -2.47
C TYR A 96 3.30 5.04 -3.50
N GLY A 97 3.84 6.18 -3.00
CA GLY A 97 4.20 7.31 -3.86
C GLY A 97 3.17 8.44 -3.85
N THR A 98 2.06 8.32 -3.12
CA THR A 98 1.17 9.43 -2.82
C THR A 98 1.68 10.23 -1.63
N CYS A 99 1.67 11.55 -1.76
CA CYS A 99 2.06 12.49 -0.72
C CYS A 99 1.00 13.58 -0.59
N ALA A 100 0.49 13.78 0.64
CA ALA A 100 -0.29 14.96 0.97
C ALA A 100 0.66 16.10 1.33
N VAL A 101 0.36 17.29 0.81
CA VAL A 101 1.18 18.48 0.92
C VAL A 101 0.36 19.72 1.26
N ASP A 102 1.02 20.77 1.71
CA ASP A 102 0.46 22.12 1.66
C ASP A 102 0.55 22.63 0.20
N ARG A 103 -0.60 22.70 -0.48
CA ARG A 103 -0.68 23.12 -1.89
C ARG A 103 -0.23 24.56 -2.15
N ASP A 104 -0.19 25.37 -1.09
CA ASP A 104 0.30 26.75 -1.20
C ASP A 104 1.85 26.79 -1.22
N LEU A 105 2.50 25.72 -0.78
CA LEU A 105 3.95 25.55 -0.79
C LEU A 105 4.43 24.62 -1.93
N ILE A 106 3.72 23.52 -2.15
CA ILE A 106 4.01 22.50 -3.17
C ILE A 106 2.74 22.28 -4.00
N PRO A 107 2.68 22.69 -5.26
CA PRO A 107 1.50 22.51 -6.09
C PRO A 107 1.10 21.04 -6.25
N LEU A 108 -0.20 20.76 -6.27
CA LEU A 108 -0.69 19.41 -6.58
C LEU A 108 -0.22 18.98 -7.97
N GLY A 109 0.09 17.68 -8.12
CA GLY A 109 0.67 17.11 -9.33
C GLY A 109 2.21 17.23 -9.39
N SER A 110 2.86 17.92 -8.46
CA SER A 110 4.33 17.98 -8.42
C SER A 110 4.94 16.60 -8.19
N LEU A 111 5.97 16.29 -8.98
CA LEU A 111 6.82 15.11 -8.74
C LEU A 111 7.85 15.45 -7.68
N LEU A 112 7.91 14.62 -6.66
CA LEU A 112 8.76 14.81 -5.50
C LEU A 112 9.77 13.66 -5.38
N TYR A 113 10.89 13.94 -4.74
CA TYR A 113 11.73 12.93 -4.10
C TYR A 113 11.86 13.26 -2.61
N ILE A 114 11.54 12.30 -1.75
CA ILE A 114 11.53 12.44 -0.30
C ILE A 114 12.56 11.48 0.28
N GLU A 115 13.57 12.02 0.96
CA GLU A 115 14.61 11.17 1.55
C GLU A 115 14.01 10.19 2.54
N GLY A 116 14.36 8.92 2.40
CA GLY A 116 13.84 7.83 3.21
C GLY A 116 12.58 7.15 2.66
N TYR A 117 11.80 7.87 1.83
CA TYR A 117 10.56 7.35 1.23
C TYR A 117 10.74 7.03 -0.26
N GLY A 118 11.33 7.95 -1.04
CA GLY A 118 11.51 7.78 -2.47
C GLY A 118 10.73 8.80 -3.29
N TYR A 119 10.42 8.42 -4.55
CA TYR A 119 9.62 9.24 -5.44
C TYR A 119 8.15 9.28 -5.00
N ALA A 120 7.54 10.45 -5.12
CA ALA A 120 6.15 10.68 -4.78
C ALA A 120 5.51 11.73 -5.68
N ILE A 121 4.20 11.71 -5.77
CA ILE A 121 3.38 12.76 -6.40
C ILE A 121 2.62 13.49 -5.29
N ALA A 122 2.62 14.81 -5.34
CA ALA A 122 1.76 15.65 -4.51
C ALA A 122 0.30 15.45 -4.94
N ASN A 123 -0.32 14.37 -4.51
CA ASN A 123 -1.65 13.93 -4.93
C ASN A 123 -2.74 14.33 -3.94
N ASP A 124 -2.37 14.68 -2.71
CA ASP A 124 -3.36 14.88 -1.66
C ASP A 124 -3.09 16.13 -0.82
N VAL A 125 -4.07 16.49 0.01
CA VAL A 125 -4.00 17.58 0.98
C VAL A 125 -4.60 17.10 2.30
N GLY A 126 -4.24 17.74 3.39
CA GLY A 126 -4.82 17.48 4.72
C GLY A 126 -4.98 18.77 5.50
N GLY A 127 -6.05 18.86 6.31
CA GLY A 127 -6.29 20.05 7.13
C GLY A 127 -5.12 20.39 8.07
N ALA A 128 -4.42 19.35 8.56
CA ALA A 128 -3.24 19.48 9.42
C ALA A 128 -1.92 19.55 8.62
N ILE A 129 -1.95 19.37 7.30
CA ILE A 129 -0.75 19.36 6.45
C ILE A 129 -0.53 20.79 5.97
N LYS A 130 0.27 21.55 6.71
CA LYS A 130 0.55 22.97 6.49
C LYS A 130 2.05 23.26 6.53
N GLY A 131 2.48 24.23 5.72
CA GLY A 131 3.86 24.64 5.63
C GLY A 131 4.77 23.46 5.24
N LYS A 132 5.89 23.32 5.95
CA LYS A 132 6.86 22.23 5.74
C LYS A 132 6.41 20.94 6.44
N THR A 133 5.17 20.51 6.21
CA THR A 133 4.65 19.19 6.65
C THR A 133 4.16 18.42 5.44
N VAL A 134 4.49 17.15 5.38
CA VAL A 134 4.01 16.21 4.35
C VAL A 134 3.48 14.95 5.03
N ASP A 135 2.50 14.31 4.40
CA ASP A 135 1.91 13.05 4.87
C ASP A 135 2.01 12.00 3.76
N LEU A 136 2.65 10.89 4.07
CA LEU A 136 3.09 9.89 3.11
C LEU A 136 2.18 8.67 3.16
N TYR A 137 1.59 8.32 2.04
CA TYR A 137 0.76 7.13 1.96
C TYR A 137 1.61 5.86 2.10
N MET A 138 1.11 4.95 2.92
CA MET A 138 1.69 3.62 3.12
C MET A 138 0.69 2.54 2.72
N GLU A 139 1.16 1.48 2.08
CA GLU A 139 0.33 0.33 1.67
C GLU A 139 -0.24 -0.46 2.86
N ARG A 140 0.37 -0.34 4.04
CA ARG A 140 -0.02 -1.06 5.24
C ARG A 140 0.15 -0.20 6.50
N ALA A 141 -0.81 -0.31 7.41
CA ALA A 141 -0.77 0.40 8.68
C ALA A 141 0.52 0.15 9.48
N VAL A 142 1.08 -1.06 9.42
CA VAL A 142 2.35 -1.39 10.09
C VAL A 142 3.52 -0.54 9.55
N GLN A 143 3.51 -0.17 8.28
CA GLN A 143 4.55 0.70 7.71
C GLN A 143 4.46 2.13 8.25
N CYS A 144 3.25 2.60 8.59
CA CYS A 144 3.07 3.88 9.28
C CYS A 144 3.77 3.89 10.65
N GLY A 145 3.65 2.79 11.40
CA GLY A 145 4.37 2.63 12.68
C GLY A 145 5.89 2.61 12.53
N ILE A 146 6.39 1.95 11.47
CA ILE A 146 7.84 1.91 11.16
C ILE A 146 8.35 3.29 10.72
N TRP A 147 7.57 4.00 9.90
CA TRP A 147 7.92 5.36 9.47
C TRP A 147 7.89 6.33 10.64
N GLY A 148 6.83 6.32 11.41
CA GLY A 148 6.60 7.27 12.48
C GLY A 148 6.46 8.71 11.99
N ALA A 149 6.88 9.66 12.83
CA ALA A 149 7.03 11.07 12.47
C ALA A 149 8.51 11.43 12.50
N ARG A 150 9.03 12.00 11.41
CA ARG A 150 10.45 12.34 11.29
C ARG A 150 10.71 13.60 10.49
N TRP A 151 11.89 14.13 10.64
CA TRP A 151 12.39 15.22 9.80
C TRP A 151 13.11 14.64 8.58
N THR A 152 12.81 15.20 7.42
CA THR A 152 13.39 14.77 6.16
C THR A 152 13.66 15.94 5.22
N THR A 153 14.21 15.65 4.05
CA THR A 153 14.37 16.58 2.94
C THR A 153 13.45 16.18 1.80
N VAL A 154 12.76 17.18 1.24
CA VAL A 154 11.89 17.02 0.07
C VAL A 154 12.46 17.81 -1.09
N TYR A 155 12.59 17.18 -2.23
CA TYR A 155 13.01 17.77 -3.50
C TYR A 155 11.82 17.81 -4.44
N VAL A 156 11.49 18.98 -4.99
CA VAL A 156 10.48 19.17 -6.04
C VAL A 156 11.19 19.09 -7.37
N ILE A 157 10.80 18.14 -8.22
CA ILE A 157 11.50 17.79 -9.45
C ILE A 157 10.99 18.60 -10.64
N ASN A 158 9.67 18.78 -10.78
CA ASN A 158 9.01 19.52 -11.87
C ASN A 158 8.28 20.77 -11.41
#